data_ca2db702f84a03f4f9e5c0f1771e5db4
#
_entry.id   ca2db702f84a03f4f9e5c0f1771e5db4
#
_cell.length_a   1.000
_cell.length_b   1.000
_cell.length_c   1.000
_cell.angle_alpha   90.00
_cell.angle_beta   90.00
_cell.angle_gamma   90.00
#
_symmetry.space_group_name_H-M   'P 1'
#
loop_
_entity.id
_entity.type
_entity.pdbx_description
1 polymer ?
#
loop_
_entity_poly.entity_id
_entity_poly.type
_entity_poly.pdbx_seq_one_letter_code
_entity_poly.pdbx_strand_id
1 'polypeptide(L)'
;MKFKLLAIVLAACSISAFASEQTHWSYEGDGAPQNWSKISPEFSECTNGKNQSPVDIHNSFTVHATPLSVSYPTAPESVVNNGHSVQVNVPKGDTLFVDGETFTLQQFHFHSPSENTIDGKSFPMEAHFVHTNAAGEIAVVAVMFNVGDENKELAKIWDKMPSEQAKPANITEKVNLAKLLPAEQSHYRFSGSLTTPPCTEGVRWLVMKQPQTLSKAQLEKFQHAMHHANNRPVQELHGRVIVAE
;
A
#
# COMPACT_ATOMS: atom_id res chain seq x y z
N MET A 1 -57.83 -8.59 55.57
CA MET A 1 -56.62 -8.88 54.81
C MET A 1 -56.47 -7.87 53.69
N LYS A 2 -55.51 -6.94 53.82
CA LYS A 2 -55.24 -5.88 52.78
C LYS A 2 -54.03 -6.27 51.99
N PHE A 3 -54.19 -6.60 50.70
CA PHE A 3 -53.11 -6.85 49.77
C PHE A 3 -52.53 -5.50 49.31
N LYS A 4 -51.23 -5.29 49.55
CA LYS A 4 -50.47 -4.16 48.99
C LYS A 4 -49.88 -4.63 47.63
N LEU A 5 -50.31 -3.99 46.55
CA LEU A 5 -49.66 -4.11 45.25
C LEU A 5 -48.31 -3.37 45.28
N LEU A 6 -47.24 -4.08 44.98
CA LEU A 6 -45.90 -3.50 44.82
C LEU A 6 -45.71 -3.26 43.31
N ALA A 7 -45.67 -2.00 42.89
CA ALA A 7 -45.35 -1.62 41.51
C ALA A 7 -43.84 -1.64 41.31
N ILE A 8 -43.36 -2.55 40.44
CA ILE A 8 -41.96 -2.60 40.01
C ILE A 8 -41.85 -1.66 38.82
N VAL A 9 -41.10 -0.56 38.98
CA VAL A 9 -40.73 0.34 37.90
C VAL A 9 -39.47 -0.24 37.22
N LEU A 10 -39.62 -0.80 36.02
CA LEU A 10 -38.48 -1.16 35.16
C LEU A 10 -37.91 0.13 34.56
N ALA A 11 -36.76 0.55 35.03
CA ALA A 11 -35.95 1.56 34.36
C ALA A 11 -35.32 0.96 33.14
N ALA A 12 -35.78 1.30 31.93
CA ALA A 12 -35.17 0.97 30.67
C ALA A 12 -33.87 1.81 30.49
N CYS A 13 -32.72 1.23 30.75
CA CYS A 13 -31.44 1.82 30.36
C CYS A 13 -31.33 1.77 28.84
N SER A 14 -31.55 2.90 28.18
CA SER A 14 -31.23 3.07 26.76
C SER A 14 -29.73 3.09 26.60
N ILE A 15 -29.15 1.97 26.15
CA ILE A 15 -27.76 1.90 25.72
C ILE A 15 -27.70 2.60 24.37
N SER A 16 -27.23 3.84 24.35
CA SER A 16 -26.91 4.53 23.12
C SER A 16 -25.68 3.80 22.53
N ALA A 17 -25.90 3.00 21.49
CA ALA A 17 -24.84 2.50 20.65
C ALA A 17 -24.20 3.70 19.96
N PHE A 18 -23.05 4.15 20.45
CA PHE A 18 -22.17 5.01 19.67
C PHE A 18 -21.68 4.18 18.50
N ALA A 19 -22.28 4.39 17.33
CA ALA A 19 -21.65 3.98 16.09
C ALA A 19 -20.28 4.68 16.08
N SER A 20 -19.19 3.91 16.12
CA SER A 20 -17.85 4.42 15.86
C SER A 20 -17.92 5.04 14.46
N GLU A 21 -17.91 6.37 14.37
CA GLU A 21 -17.66 7.05 13.11
C GLU A 21 -16.32 6.49 12.60
N GLN A 22 -16.38 5.76 11.50
CA GLN A 22 -15.20 5.21 10.87
C GLN A 22 -14.37 6.41 10.44
N THR A 23 -13.21 6.63 11.10
CA THR A 23 -12.30 7.75 10.87
C THR A 23 -11.90 7.73 9.40
N HIS A 24 -12.50 8.62 8.61
CA HIS A 24 -12.28 8.68 7.17
C HIS A 24 -11.10 9.59 6.86
N TRP A 25 -10.02 9.02 6.37
CA TRP A 25 -8.88 9.75 5.82
C TRP A 25 -8.92 9.73 4.28
N SER A 26 -8.24 10.65 3.65
CA SER A 26 -8.16 10.76 2.19
C SER A 26 -6.82 11.38 1.76
N TYR A 27 -6.68 11.69 0.49
CA TYR A 27 -5.51 12.41 -0.03
C TYR A 27 -5.78 13.90 -0.28
N GLU A 28 -7.03 14.36 -0.09
CA GLU A 28 -7.46 15.74 -0.37
C GLU A 28 -8.25 16.33 0.80
N GLY A 29 -8.36 17.66 0.81
CA GLY A 29 -9.17 18.40 1.79
C GLY A 29 -8.75 18.17 3.24
N ASP A 30 -9.73 18.09 4.13
CA ASP A 30 -9.50 17.89 5.57
C ASP A 30 -8.97 16.49 5.90
N GLY A 31 -9.21 15.52 5.03
CA GLY A 31 -8.69 14.15 5.13
C GLY A 31 -7.26 13.95 4.63
N ALA A 32 -6.61 14.99 4.07
CA ALA A 32 -5.31 14.90 3.41
C ALA A 32 -4.14 14.57 4.36
N PRO A 33 -3.00 14.08 3.82
CA PRO A 33 -1.86 13.56 4.61
C PRO A 33 -1.37 14.46 5.73
N GLN A 34 -1.36 15.78 5.54
CA GLN A 34 -0.95 16.75 6.56
C GLN A 34 -1.90 16.82 7.77
N ASN A 35 -3.07 16.22 7.66
CA ASN A 35 -4.08 16.22 8.72
C ASN A 35 -4.28 14.84 9.37
N TRP A 36 -3.69 13.76 8.84
CA TRP A 36 -3.97 12.40 9.30
C TRP A 36 -3.86 12.21 10.81
N SER A 37 -2.80 12.72 11.44
CA SER A 37 -2.63 12.62 12.90
C SER A 37 -3.70 13.38 13.72
N LYS A 38 -4.44 14.30 13.09
CA LYS A 38 -5.53 15.04 13.74
C LYS A 38 -6.87 14.32 13.62
N ILE A 39 -7.01 13.40 12.65
CA ILE A 39 -8.23 12.63 12.41
C ILE A 39 -8.44 11.60 13.52
N SER A 40 -7.38 10.91 13.95
CA SER A 40 -7.43 9.93 15.02
C SER A 40 -6.13 9.90 15.81
N PRO A 41 -6.19 9.71 17.14
CA PRO A 41 -4.99 9.47 17.97
C PRO A 41 -4.17 8.26 17.49
N GLU A 42 -4.82 7.26 16.90
CA GLU A 42 -4.17 6.07 16.31
C GLU A 42 -3.27 6.42 15.12
N PHE A 43 -3.47 7.57 14.48
CA PHE A 43 -2.68 8.05 13.34
C PHE A 43 -1.54 8.99 13.76
N SER A 44 -1.22 9.06 15.05
CA SER A 44 -0.20 9.95 15.60
C SER A 44 1.18 9.75 14.98
N GLU A 45 1.54 8.52 14.59
CA GLU A 45 2.81 8.22 13.91
C GLU A 45 2.93 8.90 12.55
N CYS A 46 1.83 9.19 11.87
CA CYS A 46 1.86 9.91 10.59
C CYS A 46 2.55 11.30 10.66
N THR A 47 2.62 11.90 11.86
CA THR A 47 3.31 13.18 12.09
C THR A 47 4.51 13.03 13.02
N ASN A 48 4.44 12.17 14.05
CA ASN A 48 5.45 12.07 15.10
C ASN A 48 6.53 11.04 14.79
N GLY A 49 6.27 10.09 13.89
CA GLY A 49 7.20 9.05 13.48
C GLY A 49 8.47 9.62 12.86
N LYS A 50 9.59 8.92 13.04
CA LYS A 50 10.92 9.33 12.57
C LYS A 50 11.44 8.46 11.41
N ASN A 51 10.83 7.30 11.21
CA ASN A 51 11.15 6.37 10.12
C ASN A 51 10.00 6.29 9.12
N GLN A 52 9.48 7.44 8.72
CA GLN A 52 8.30 7.52 7.86
C GLN A 52 8.64 7.32 6.39
N SER A 53 7.68 6.78 5.63
CA SER A 53 7.67 6.62 4.16
C SER A 53 6.51 7.43 3.55
N PRO A 54 6.62 7.77 2.23
CA PRO A 54 7.71 7.51 1.30
C PRO A 54 8.92 8.41 1.54
N VAL A 55 10.03 8.19 0.80
CA VAL A 55 11.24 9.01 0.89
C VAL A 55 11.75 9.42 -0.49
N ASP A 56 12.60 10.46 -0.54
CA ASP A 56 13.43 10.72 -1.69
C ASP A 56 14.71 9.87 -1.62
N ILE A 57 14.89 8.98 -2.58
CA ILE A 57 16.04 8.08 -2.66
C ILE A 57 17.19 8.82 -3.32
N HIS A 58 18.18 9.22 -2.52
CA HIS A 58 19.39 9.87 -2.98
C HIS A 58 20.57 9.51 -2.08
N ASN A 59 21.80 9.75 -2.54
CA ASN A 59 23.04 9.49 -1.77
C ASN A 59 23.10 8.07 -1.16
N SER A 60 22.69 7.05 -1.93
CA SER A 60 22.72 5.67 -1.47
C SER A 60 24.14 5.10 -1.41
N PHE A 61 24.38 4.20 -0.44
CA PHE A 61 25.63 3.47 -0.31
C PHE A 61 25.51 2.12 -1.01
N THR A 62 26.42 1.83 -1.95
CA THR A 62 26.46 0.51 -2.61
C THR A 62 27.00 -0.55 -1.64
N VAL A 63 26.29 -1.64 -1.51
CA VAL A 63 26.68 -2.81 -0.72
C VAL A 63 26.55 -4.07 -1.57
N HIS A 64 27.27 -5.12 -1.17
CA HIS A 64 27.08 -6.45 -1.69
C HIS A 64 26.34 -7.27 -0.63
N ALA A 65 25.05 -7.40 -0.78
CA ALA A 65 24.22 -8.20 0.10
C ALA A 65 23.79 -9.52 -0.57
N THR A 66 23.13 -10.36 0.20
CA THR A 66 22.47 -11.56 -0.35
C THR A 66 21.33 -11.13 -1.26
N PRO A 67 21.31 -11.55 -2.53
CA PRO A 67 20.24 -11.17 -3.45
C PRO A 67 18.87 -11.52 -2.87
N LEU A 68 17.91 -10.62 -3.04
CA LEU A 68 16.53 -10.96 -2.74
C LEU A 68 16.04 -12.05 -3.70
N SER A 69 15.14 -12.90 -3.23
CA SER A 69 14.53 -13.93 -4.06
C SER A 69 13.02 -13.81 -4.00
N VAL A 70 12.43 -13.60 -5.17
CA VAL A 70 10.97 -13.50 -5.32
C VAL A 70 10.45 -14.73 -6.03
N SER A 71 9.42 -15.37 -5.48
CA SER A 71 8.73 -16.51 -6.08
C SER A 71 7.23 -16.23 -6.06
N TYR A 72 6.65 -15.90 -7.21
CA TYR A 72 5.22 -15.62 -7.39
C TYR A 72 4.59 -16.64 -8.35
N PRO A 73 4.34 -17.87 -7.88
CA PRO A 73 3.76 -18.93 -8.70
C PRO A 73 2.24 -18.80 -8.89
N THR A 74 1.56 -17.97 -8.07
CA THR A 74 0.11 -17.89 -8.12
C THR A 74 -0.39 -16.82 -9.11
N ALA A 75 -1.69 -16.83 -9.40
CA ALA A 75 -2.35 -15.76 -10.12
C ALA A 75 -3.25 -14.96 -9.16
N PRO A 76 -3.41 -13.64 -9.35
CA PRO A 76 -4.27 -12.84 -8.50
C PRO A 76 -5.74 -13.27 -8.62
N GLU A 77 -6.49 -13.09 -7.55
CA GLU A 77 -7.90 -13.51 -7.45
C GLU A 77 -8.86 -12.40 -7.87
N SER A 78 -8.62 -11.19 -7.42
CA SER A 78 -9.53 -10.07 -7.64
C SER A 78 -8.84 -8.72 -7.58
N VAL A 79 -9.48 -7.73 -8.17
CA VAL A 79 -9.09 -6.32 -8.12
C VAL A 79 -10.22 -5.50 -7.51
N VAL A 80 -9.88 -4.53 -6.67
CA VAL A 80 -10.83 -3.64 -6.00
C VAL A 80 -10.33 -2.20 -6.05
N ASN A 81 -11.22 -1.26 -6.33
CA ASN A 81 -11.02 0.13 -5.99
C ASN A 81 -11.58 0.34 -4.58
N ASN A 82 -10.72 0.52 -3.60
CA ASN A 82 -11.10 0.67 -2.18
C ASN A 82 -11.30 2.14 -1.76
N GLY A 83 -11.26 3.07 -2.73
CA GLY A 83 -11.37 4.52 -2.51
C GLY A 83 -10.03 5.21 -2.22
N HIS A 84 -8.98 4.46 -1.86
CA HIS A 84 -7.64 4.99 -1.59
C HIS A 84 -6.60 4.51 -2.61
N SER A 85 -6.85 3.35 -3.21
CA SER A 85 -6.03 2.76 -4.27
C SER A 85 -6.82 1.70 -5.03
N VAL A 86 -6.28 1.28 -6.16
CA VAL A 86 -6.65 0.02 -6.80
C VAL A 86 -5.75 -1.07 -6.22
N GLN A 87 -6.36 -1.98 -5.47
CA GLN A 87 -5.70 -3.10 -4.80
C GLN A 87 -6.01 -4.41 -5.52
N VAL A 88 -5.01 -5.27 -5.62
CA VAL A 88 -5.12 -6.61 -6.16
C VAL A 88 -4.91 -7.64 -5.06
N ASN A 89 -5.90 -8.49 -4.86
CA ASN A 89 -5.85 -9.57 -3.88
C ASN A 89 -5.25 -10.81 -4.51
N VAL A 90 -4.39 -11.49 -3.75
CA VAL A 90 -3.67 -12.69 -4.17
C VAL A 90 -3.93 -13.84 -3.21
N PRO A 91 -3.93 -15.11 -3.68
CA PRO A 91 -3.97 -16.26 -2.81
C PRO A 91 -2.63 -16.41 -2.08
N LYS A 92 -2.61 -17.25 -1.06
CA LYS A 92 -1.36 -17.62 -0.39
C LYS A 92 -0.47 -18.46 -1.33
N GLY A 93 0.83 -18.26 -1.26
CA GLY A 93 1.81 -19.07 -2.02
C GLY A 93 2.93 -18.25 -2.64
N ASP A 94 2.71 -16.96 -2.82
CA ASP A 94 3.72 -16.02 -3.33
C ASP A 94 4.63 -15.56 -2.20
N THR A 95 5.94 -15.59 -2.40
CA THR A 95 6.92 -15.35 -1.34
C THR A 95 8.05 -14.42 -1.80
N LEU A 96 8.57 -13.68 -0.84
CA LEU A 96 9.81 -12.93 -0.88
C LEU A 96 10.74 -13.51 0.18
N PHE A 97 11.99 -13.85 -0.20
CA PHE A 97 13.03 -14.21 0.73
C PHE A 97 14.07 -13.08 0.78
N VAL A 98 14.26 -12.51 1.95
CA VAL A 98 15.20 -11.41 2.22
C VAL A 98 15.67 -11.49 3.67
N ASP A 99 16.95 -11.16 3.92
CA ASP A 99 17.57 -11.19 5.26
C ASP A 99 17.52 -12.54 5.98
N GLY A 100 17.45 -13.64 5.22
CA GLY A 100 17.32 -14.98 5.81
C GLY A 100 15.90 -15.35 6.25
N GLU A 101 14.89 -14.52 5.92
CA GLU A 101 13.51 -14.70 6.30
C GLU A 101 12.59 -14.79 5.08
N THR A 102 11.50 -15.53 5.23
CA THR A 102 10.46 -15.65 4.21
C THR A 102 9.26 -14.79 4.58
N PHE A 103 8.87 -13.92 3.65
CA PHE A 103 7.67 -13.09 3.71
C PHE A 103 6.65 -13.57 2.68
N THR A 104 5.38 -13.64 3.05
CA THR A 104 4.29 -14.03 2.16
C THR A 104 3.59 -12.80 1.60
N LEU A 105 3.39 -12.74 0.28
CA LEU A 105 2.64 -11.68 -0.38
C LEU A 105 1.19 -11.69 0.11
N GLN A 106 0.70 -10.53 0.54
CA GLN A 106 -0.67 -10.35 1.03
C GLN A 106 -1.57 -9.72 -0.04
N GLN A 107 -1.07 -8.69 -0.68
CA GLN A 107 -1.73 -7.93 -1.74
C GLN A 107 -0.70 -7.02 -2.43
N PHE A 108 -1.08 -6.43 -3.55
CA PHE A 108 -0.36 -5.30 -4.12
C PHE A 108 -1.34 -4.22 -4.58
N HIS A 109 -0.87 -2.99 -4.63
CA HIS A 109 -1.67 -1.82 -4.96
C HIS A 109 -0.82 -0.75 -5.63
N PHE A 110 -1.46 0.33 -6.10
CA PHE A 110 -0.81 1.30 -6.97
C PHE A 110 -1.02 2.73 -6.50
N HIS A 111 -0.03 3.58 -6.81
CA HIS A 111 -0.03 5.00 -6.56
C HIS A 111 0.31 5.76 -7.85
N SER A 112 -0.40 6.86 -8.13
CA SER A 112 -0.10 7.78 -9.23
C SER A 112 -0.27 9.23 -8.75
N PRO A 113 0.81 10.06 -8.84
CA PRO A 113 2.19 9.70 -9.17
C PRO A 113 2.82 8.75 -8.13
N SER A 114 4.10 8.36 -8.34
CA SER A 114 4.84 7.53 -7.38
C SER A 114 4.91 8.22 -6.02
N GLU A 115 4.97 7.42 -4.95
CA GLU A 115 5.16 7.89 -3.60
C GLU A 115 6.63 8.17 -3.31
N ASN A 116 7.51 7.17 -3.54
CA ASN A 116 8.94 7.42 -3.47
C ASN A 116 9.40 8.22 -4.70
N THR A 117 10.44 9.02 -4.49
CA THR A 117 11.16 9.70 -5.57
C THR A 117 12.59 9.20 -5.65
N ILE A 118 13.23 9.34 -6.81
CA ILE A 118 14.64 9.04 -7.00
C ILE A 118 15.33 10.31 -7.50
N ASP A 119 16.29 10.82 -6.76
CA ASP A 119 16.96 12.10 -7.02
C ASP A 119 15.96 13.25 -7.27
N GLY A 120 14.92 13.32 -6.44
CA GLY A 120 13.86 14.31 -6.49
C GLY A 120 12.85 14.14 -7.63
N LYS A 121 12.93 13.05 -8.40
CA LYS A 121 12.03 12.81 -9.54
C LYS A 121 10.99 11.76 -9.21
N SER A 122 9.71 12.11 -9.41
CA SER A 122 8.59 11.17 -9.36
C SER A 122 8.45 10.39 -10.66
N PHE A 123 7.86 9.21 -10.55
CA PHE A 123 7.45 8.38 -11.67
C PHE A 123 5.93 8.50 -11.89
N PRO A 124 5.44 8.21 -13.10
CA PRO A 124 4.00 8.25 -13.38
C PRO A 124 3.15 7.33 -12.50
N MET A 125 3.71 6.17 -12.09
CA MET A 125 3.04 5.21 -11.22
C MET A 125 4.07 4.42 -10.42
N GLU A 126 3.67 3.95 -9.21
CA GLU A 126 4.41 3.02 -8.37
C GLU A 126 3.48 1.91 -7.89
N ALA A 127 3.94 0.67 -7.92
CA ALA A 127 3.25 -0.48 -7.34
C ALA A 127 3.93 -0.93 -6.06
N HIS A 128 3.17 -1.23 -5.02
CA HIS A 128 3.64 -1.76 -3.73
C HIS A 128 3.16 -3.19 -3.54
N PHE A 129 4.09 -4.14 -3.52
CA PHE A 129 3.84 -5.54 -3.19
C PHE A 129 4.09 -5.74 -1.70
N VAL A 130 3.03 -5.89 -0.93
CA VAL A 130 3.06 -5.93 0.53
C VAL A 130 3.14 -7.37 1.02
N HIS A 131 4.19 -7.67 1.78
CA HIS A 131 4.44 -9.01 2.32
C HIS A 131 4.52 -8.96 3.84
N THR A 132 4.18 -10.10 4.47
CA THR A 132 4.34 -10.28 5.93
C THR A 132 5.03 -11.60 6.23
N ASN A 133 5.86 -11.64 7.27
CA ASN A 133 6.42 -12.87 7.81
C ASN A 133 5.55 -13.45 8.94
N ALA A 134 5.97 -14.58 9.52
CA ALA A 134 5.25 -15.23 10.60
C ALA A 134 5.20 -14.42 11.90
N ALA A 135 6.10 -13.46 12.10
CA ALA A 135 6.12 -12.55 13.24
C ALA A 135 5.23 -11.31 13.01
N GLY A 136 4.65 -11.14 11.81
CA GLY A 136 3.85 -9.97 11.45
C GLY A 136 4.69 -8.77 10.99
N GLU A 137 6.00 -8.93 10.79
CA GLU A 137 6.83 -7.88 10.22
C GLU A 137 6.51 -7.69 8.73
N ILE A 138 6.66 -6.48 8.24
CA ILE A 138 6.26 -6.08 6.89
C ILE A 138 7.49 -5.84 6.02
N ALA A 139 7.46 -6.37 4.79
CA ALA A 139 8.38 -6.02 3.72
C ALA A 139 7.59 -5.58 2.49
N VAL A 140 7.98 -4.47 1.87
CA VAL A 140 7.35 -3.94 0.67
C VAL A 140 8.36 -3.92 -0.48
N VAL A 141 8.02 -4.59 -1.57
CA VAL A 141 8.72 -4.44 -2.85
C VAL A 141 7.99 -3.37 -3.65
N ALA A 142 8.70 -2.29 -3.99
CA ALA A 142 8.16 -1.19 -4.77
C ALA A 142 8.71 -1.22 -6.19
N VAL A 143 7.84 -1.03 -7.19
CA VAL A 143 8.18 -1.02 -8.61
C VAL A 143 7.69 0.28 -9.23
N MET A 144 8.62 1.04 -9.78
CA MET A 144 8.31 2.26 -10.55
C MET A 144 7.85 1.92 -11.96
N PHE A 145 6.97 2.75 -12.52
CA PHE A 145 6.54 2.63 -13.91
C PHE A 145 6.76 3.93 -14.67
N ASN A 146 7.32 3.79 -15.88
CA ASN A 146 7.37 4.85 -16.87
C ASN A 146 6.28 4.68 -17.93
N VAL A 147 5.85 5.77 -18.54
CA VAL A 147 5.01 5.70 -19.74
C VAL A 147 5.85 5.17 -20.89
N GLY A 148 5.34 4.12 -21.55
CA GLY A 148 6.01 3.45 -22.65
C GLY A 148 5.09 2.41 -23.29
N ASP A 149 5.62 1.22 -23.54
CA ASP A 149 4.85 0.11 -24.07
C ASP A 149 3.79 -0.38 -23.07
N GLU A 150 2.70 -0.94 -23.62
CA GLU A 150 1.65 -1.54 -22.83
C GLU A 150 2.18 -2.68 -21.95
N ASN A 151 1.85 -2.65 -20.68
CA ASN A 151 2.09 -3.77 -19.77
C ASN A 151 0.96 -4.81 -19.92
N LYS A 152 1.28 -5.94 -20.51
CA LYS A 152 0.30 -6.99 -20.82
C LYS A 152 -0.30 -7.64 -19.58
N GLU A 153 0.45 -7.71 -18.48
CA GLU A 153 -0.08 -8.29 -17.24
C GLU A 153 -1.00 -7.29 -16.51
N LEU A 154 -0.65 -6.00 -16.51
CA LEU A 154 -1.56 -4.95 -16.04
C LEU A 154 -2.83 -4.85 -16.90
N ALA A 155 -2.74 -5.06 -18.21
CA ALA A 155 -3.91 -5.03 -19.08
C ALA A 155 -5.01 -6.01 -18.61
N LYS A 156 -4.63 -7.24 -18.25
CA LYS A 156 -5.54 -8.27 -17.72
C LYS A 156 -6.20 -7.87 -16.40
N ILE A 157 -5.44 -7.20 -15.51
CA ILE A 157 -5.95 -6.69 -14.23
C ILE A 157 -6.90 -5.50 -14.49
N TRP A 158 -6.45 -4.55 -15.33
CA TRP A 158 -7.21 -3.35 -15.68
C TRP A 158 -8.51 -3.64 -16.41
N ASP A 159 -8.63 -4.79 -17.12
CA ASP A 159 -9.90 -5.21 -17.73
C ASP A 159 -11.01 -5.36 -16.68
N LYS A 160 -10.68 -5.78 -15.48
CA LYS A 160 -11.62 -5.98 -14.36
C LYS A 160 -11.59 -4.84 -13.32
N MET A 161 -10.72 -3.83 -13.50
CA MET A 161 -10.57 -2.72 -12.55
C MET A 161 -11.86 -1.88 -12.47
N PRO A 162 -12.49 -1.76 -11.28
CA PRO A 162 -13.64 -0.88 -11.09
C PRO A 162 -13.25 0.60 -11.28
N SER A 163 -14.07 1.36 -12.00
CA SER A 163 -13.88 2.81 -12.19
C SER A 163 -14.25 3.63 -10.96
N GLU A 164 -14.98 3.05 -10.01
CA GLU A 164 -15.45 3.68 -8.79
C GLU A 164 -15.19 2.76 -7.60
N GLN A 165 -15.24 3.28 -6.38
CA GLN A 165 -15.18 2.46 -5.18
C GLN A 165 -16.28 1.38 -5.22
N ALA A 166 -15.86 0.12 -5.16
CA ALA A 166 -16.73 -1.02 -5.39
C ALA A 166 -16.26 -2.26 -4.63
N LYS A 167 -17.08 -3.30 -4.64
CA LYS A 167 -16.68 -4.64 -4.21
C LYS A 167 -15.62 -5.22 -5.15
N PRO A 168 -14.76 -6.16 -4.67
CA PRO A 168 -13.78 -6.82 -5.51
C PRO A 168 -14.41 -7.47 -6.75
N ALA A 169 -13.78 -7.25 -7.91
CA ALA A 169 -14.11 -7.91 -9.18
C ALA A 169 -13.12 -9.06 -9.43
N ASN A 170 -13.62 -10.24 -9.74
CA ASN A 170 -12.78 -11.41 -9.98
C ASN A 170 -11.96 -11.24 -11.27
N ILE A 171 -10.66 -11.56 -11.18
CA ILE A 171 -9.76 -11.64 -12.34
C ILE A 171 -9.87 -13.06 -12.89
N THR A 172 -10.30 -13.18 -14.14
CA THR A 172 -10.51 -14.48 -14.81
C THR A 172 -9.36 -14.88 -15.72
N GLU A 173 -8.53 -13.91 -16.11
CA GLU A 173 -7.36 -14.16 -16.94
C GLU A 173 -6.16 -14.59 -16.09
N LYS A 174 -5.32 -15.45 -16.65
CA LYS A 174 -4.08 -15.88 -15.99
C LYS A 174 -3.05 -14.74 -16.06
N VAL A 175 -2.88 -14.03 -14.96
CA VAL A 175 -1.84 -13.01 -14.77
C VAL A 175 -0.57 -13.68 -14.25
N ASN A 176 0.57 -13.31 -14.80
CA ASN A 176 1.88 -13.73 -14.28
C ASN A 176 2.48 -12.58 -13.45
N LEU A 177 2.36 -12.68 -12.12
CA LEU A 177 2.82 -11.63 -11.21
C LEU A 177 4.32 -11.37 -11.29
N ALA A 178 5.12 -12.39 -11.55
CA ALA A 178 6.57 -12.22 -11.68
C ALA A 178 6.97 -11.28 -12.84
N LYS A 179 6.11 -11.12 -13.86
CA LYS A 179 6.33 -10.18 -14.97
C LYS A 179 5.99 -8.73 -14.64
N LEU A 180 5.37 -8.46 -13.51
CA LEU A 180 5.19 -7.11 -13.00
C LEU A 180 6.45 -6.58 -12.31
N LEU A 181 7.39 -7.47 -11.98
CA LEU A 181 8.70 -7.09 -11.46
C LEU A 181 9.70 -6.96 -12.63
N PRO A 182 10.73 -6.11 -12.50
CA PRO A 182 11.83 -6.10 -13.46
C PRO A 182 12.64 -7.41 -13.41
N ALA A 183 13.21 -7.79 -14.54
CA ALA A 183 14.04 -9.00 -14.63
C ALA A 183 15.31 -8.89 -13.78
N GLU A 184 15.89 -7.70 -13.71
CA GLU A 184 17.00 -7.38 -12.83
C GLU A 184 16.45 -6.90 -11.49
N GLN A 185 16.85 -7.57 -10.42
CA GLN A 185 16.32 -7.34 -9.07
C GLN A 185 17.21 -6.43 -8.21
N SER A 186 18.10 -5.64 -8.85
CA SER A 186 18.81 -4.59 -8.14
C SER A 186 17.86 -3.58 -7.56
N HIS A 187 18.07 -3.18 -6.31
CA HIS A 187 17.13 -2.37 -5.59
C HIS A 187 17.80 -1.40 -4.61
N TYR A 188 17.06 -0.40 -4.20
CA TYR A 188 17.34 0.43 -3.03
C TYR A 188 16.64 -0.15 -1.82
N ARG A 189 17.27 0.00 -0.67
CA ARG A 189 16.77 -0.53 0.59
C ARG A 189 16.87 0.48 1.71
N PHE A 190 15.80 0.58 2.50
CA PHE A 190 15.74 1.42 3.72
C PHE A 190 14.66 0.92 4.67
N SER A 191 14.77 1.32 5.94
CA SER A 191 13.71 1.15 6.93
C SER A 191 12.72 2.32 6.83
N GLY A 192 11.43 2.00 6.87
CA GLY A 192 10.38 3.01 6.75
C GLY A 192 9.08 2.62 7.45
N SER A 193 7.97 3.13 6.94
CA SER A 193 6.64 2.92 7.47
C SER A 193 5.64 2.49 6.39
N LEU A 194 4.41 2.18 6.79
CA LEU A 194 3.26 2.27 5.90
C LEU A 194 3.10 3.71 5.42
N THR A 195 2.69 3.90 4.17
CA THR A 195 2.46 5.22 3.56
C THR A 195 1.04 5.73 3.74
N THR A 196 0.19 4.94 4.39
CA THR A 196 -1.19 5.27 4.74
C THR A 196 -1.41 5.13 6.24
N PRO A 197 -2.40 5.83 6.83
CA PRO A 197 -2.74 5.61 8.23
C PRO A 197 -2.91 4.13 8.59
N PRO A 198 -2.37 3.70 9.74
CA PRO A 198 -1.82 4.48 10.85
C PRO A 198 -0.33 4.85 10.72
N CYS A 199 0.33 4.70 9.56
CA CYS A 199 1.72 5.04 9.29
C CYS A 199 2.73 4.24 10.15
N THR A 200 2.39 3.02 10.51
CA THR A 200 3.19 2.14 11.37
C THR A 200 4.60 1.94 10.83
N GLU A 201 5.59 2.17 11.67
CA GLU A 201 7.02 2.04 11.34
C GLU A 201 7.49 0.57 11.39
N GLY A 202 8.73 0.32 10.99
CA GLY A 202 9.34 -1.03 10.96
C GLY A 202 9.15 -1.76 9.63
N VAL A 203 8.73 -1.07 8.58
CA VAL A 203 8.60 -1.64 7.23
C VAL A 203 9.96 -1.70 6.54
N ARG A 204 10.30 -2.88 6.01
CA ARG A 204 11.47 -3.09 5.13
C ARG A 204 11.10 -2.71 3.70
N TRP A 205 11.65 -1.63 3.19
CA TRP A 205 11.43 -1.16 1.82
C TRP A 205 12.51 -1.65 0.88
N LEU A 206 12.09 -2.18 -0.27
CA LEU A 206 12.90 -2.71 -1.37
C LEU A 206 12.40 -2.07 -2.66
N VAL A 207 13.01 -0.94 -3.07
CA VAL A 207 12.57 -0.18 -4.25
C VAL A 207 13.41 -0.59 -5.45
N MET A 208 12.80 -1.23 -6.44
CA MET A 208 13.50 -1.70 -7.64
C MET A 208 14.10 -0.55 -8.41
N LYS A 209 15.40 -0.71 -8.81
CA LYS A 209 16.11 0.33 -9.57
C LYS A 209 15.63 0.45 -11.00
N GLN A 210 15.26 -0.67 -11.61
CA GLN A 210 14.75 -0.67 -12.99
C GLN A 210 13.23 -0.49 -12.98
N PRO A 211 12.70 0.57 -13.64
CA PRO A 211 11.26 0.72 -13.78
C PRO A 211 10.72 -0.27 -14.81
N GLN A 212 9.46 -0.61 -14.65
CA GLN A 212 8.61 -1.24 -15.65
C GLN A 212 7.99 -0.17 -16.56
N THR A 213 7.25 -0.58 -17.58
CA THR A 213 6.47 0.31 -18.43
C THR A 213 4.99 0.02 -18.31
N LEU A 214 4.18 1.07 -18.57
CA LEU A 214 2.76 0.96 -18.85
C LEU A 214 2.42 1.95 -19.97
N SER A 215 1.37 1.65 -20.75
CA SER A 215 0.92 2.60 -21.77
C SER A 215 0.28 3.84 -21.14
N LYS A 216 0.27 4.95 -21.89
CA LYS A 216 -0.44 6.16 -21.47
C LYS A 216 -1.92 5.87 -21.18
N ALA A 217 -2.58 5.04 -21.98
CA ALA A 217 -3.98 4.65 -21.77
C ALA A 217 -4.18 3.86 -20.47
N GLN A 218 -3.23 2.99 -20.09
CA GLN A 218 -3.29 2.28 -18.81
C GLN A 218 -3.15 3.24 -17.62
N LEU A 219 -2.24 4.22 -17.71
CA LEU A 219 -2.06 5.24 -16.69
C LEU A 219 -3.33 6.10 -16.54
N GLU A 220 -3.87 6.60 -17.65
CA GLU A 220 -5.08 7.41 -17.67
C GLU A 220 -6.29 6.65 -17.10
N LYS A 221 -6.42 5.36 -17.40
CA LYS A 221 -7.48 4.51 -16.85
C LYS A 221 -7.38 4.41 -15.32
N PHE A 222 -6.18 4.23 -14.77
CA PHE A 222 -5.96 4.23 -13.32
C PHE A 222 -6.28 5.60 -12.70
N GLN A 223 -5.75 6.68 -13.27
CA GLN A 223 -5.99 8.04 -12.78
C GLN A 223 -7.48 8.42 -12.81
N HIS A 224 -8.20 7.96 -13.84
CA HIS A 224 -9.65 8.15 -13.91
C HIS A 224 -10.38 7.40 -12.80
N ALA A 225 -9.97 6.17 -12.48
CA ALA A 225 -10.57 5.38 -11.40
C ALA A 225 -10.30 5.95 -10.01
N MET A 226 -9.17 6.66 -9.83
CA MET A 226 -8.82 7.29 -8.55
C MET A 226 -9.42 8.68 -8.37
N HIS A 227 -9.72 9.42 -9.47
CA HIS A 227 -10.21 10.80 -9.49
C HIS A 227 -9.23 11.86 -8.93
N HIS A 228 -8.20 11.46 -8.19
CA HIS A 228 -7.19 12.32 -7.56
C HIS A 228 -5.84 11.60 -7.49
N ALA A 229 -4.78 12.34 -7.21
CA ALA A 229 -3.49 11.76 -6.85
C ALA A 229 -3.60 11.04 -5.50
N ASN A 230 -3.06 9.81 -5.43
CA ASN A 230 -3.14 8.98 -4.22
C ASN A 230 -1.75 8.66 -3.65
N ASN A 231 -0.89 9.66 -3.60
CA ASN A 231 0.45 9.55 -3.05
C ASN A 231 0.62 10.46 -1.83
N ARG A 232 1.21 9.92 -0.77
CA ARG A 232 1.67 10.71 0.38
C ARG A 232 2.91 11.51 -0.02
N PRO A 233 3.08 12.77 0.43
CA PRO A 233 4.32 13.51 0.24
C PRO A 233 5.54 12.78 0.84
N VAL A 234 6.72 12.97 0.26
CA VAL A 234 7.97 12.43 0.78
C VAL A 234 8.25 12.93 2.20
N GLN A 235 8.83 12.05 3.02
CA GLN A 235 9.16 12.27 4.41
C GLN A 235 10.67 12.42 4.58
N GLU A 236 11.09 13.13 5.61
CA GLU A 236 12.51 13.32 5.91
C GLU A 236 13.19 11.99 6.32
N LEU A 237 14.42 11.81 5.90
CA LEU A 237 15.21 10.62 6.23
C LEU A 237 15.61 10.55 7.71
N HIS A 238 15.71 11.70 8.41
CA HIS A 238 16.15 11.77 9.82
C HIS A 238 17.45 10.96 10.11
N GLY A 239 18.39 10.98 9.17
CA GLY A 239 19.66 10.27 9.30
C GLY A 239 19.61 8.78 8.93
N ARG A 240 18.49 8.29 8.41
CA ARG A 240 18.44 6.93 7.83
C ARG A 240 19.38 6.81 6.63
N VAL A 241 19.97 5.64 6.51
CA VAL A 241 20.83 5.28 5.37
C VAL A 241 19.98 4.55 4.34
N ILE A 242 20.16 4.94 3.08
CA ILE A 242 19.63 4.19 1.93
C ILE A 242 20.77 3.37 1.37
N VAL A 243 20.53 2.07 1.19
CA VAL A 243 21.49 1.12 0.66
C VAL A 243 21.09 0.77 -0.77
N ALA A 244 22.06 0.64 -1.67
CA ALA A 244 21.88 0.23 -3.06
C ALA A 244 22.52 -1.15 -3.26
N GLU A 245 21.73 -2.14 -3.62
CA GLU A 245 22.14 -3.52 -3.92
C GLU A 245 22.13 -3.79 -5.42
#